data_8375d035f7891f63ee2f6cde333ee3e2
#
_entry.id   8375d035f7891f63ee2f6cde333ee3e2
#
_cell.length_a   1.000
_cell.length_b   1.000
_cell.length_c   1.000
_cell.angle_alpha   90.00
_cell.angle_beta   90.00
_cell.angle_gamma   90.00
#
_symmetry.space_group_name_H-M   'P 1'
#
loop_
_entity.id
_entity.type
_entity.pdbx_description
1 polymer ?
#
loop_
_entity_poly.entity_id
_entity_poly.type
_entity_poly.pdbx_seq_one_letter_code
_entity_poly.pdbx_strand_id
1 'polypeptide(L)'
;ACKYNDIIPADHCLHDVQDMSNLNHPEADLSKGQYGCVGHALHVAKKLLPFMPANAGILLVPCGRGDSGFTAGAEGAFNEASGATAGSSLWGADKPLYHDLVSRTRAALKKNPKNVLLSVIWMQGEKDVSSGRHAEHNALFLAMVNQFRTELADVAEQCTGGTTASVPWICGDTTYYWKERYAAPYEAVYGGYKGKAAQNIHFVPLMTDEHGVNVPTNEPSEDPDIIPA
;
A
#
# COMPACT_ATOMS: atom_id res chain seq x y z
N ALA A 1 3.07 -6.83 12.03
CA ALA A 1 1.80 -7.38 11.55
C ALA A 1 0.82 -7.46 12.70
N CYS A 2 -0.31 -6.81 12.56
CA CYS A 2 -1.33 -6.82 13.59
C CYS A 2 -2.25 -8.01 13.42
N LYS A 3 -1.95 -9.12 14.07
CA LYS A 3 -2.95 -10.16 14.26
C LYS A 3 -3.94 -9.63 15.32
N TYR A 4 -5.23 -9.59 15.00
CA TYR A 4 -6.29 -9.11 15.92
C TYR A 4 -6.13 -7.68 16.43
N ASN A 5 -5.54 -6.79 15.65
CA ASN A 5 -5.29 -5.39 16.02
C ASN A 5 -4.39 -5.20 17.26
N ASP A 6 -3.55 -6.17 17.58
CA ASP A 6 -2.54 -6.02 18.63
C ASP A 6 -1.33 -5.25 18.11
N ILE A 7 -0.79 -4.39 18.95
CA ILE A 7 0.46 -3.67 18.67
C ILE A 7 1.61 -4.56 19.10
N ILE A 8 2.50 -4.89 18.16
CA ILE A 8 3.73 -5.63 18.42
C ILE A 8 4.93 -4.79 17.96
N PRO A 9 6.15 -5.05 18.48
CA PRO A 9 7.34 -4.42 17.97
C PRO A 9 7.43 -4.59 16.45
N ALA A 10 7.83 -3.51 15.77
CA ALA A 10 8.03 -3.56 14.33
C ALA A 10 9.29 -4.35 14.01
N ASP A 11 9.09 -5.48 13.36
CA ASP A 11 10.12 -6.30 12.76
C ASP A 11 9.83 -6.36 11.24
N HIS A 12 10.37 -7.31 10.53
CA HIS A 12 10.02 -7.51 9.13
C HIS A 12 8.51 -7.74 9.00
N CYS A 13 7.79 -6.69 8.66
CA CYS A 13 6.35 -6.75 8.51
C CYS A 13 6.02 -7.59 7.27
N LEU A 14 5.21 -8.60 7.44
CA LEU A 14 4.45 -9.14 6.32
C LEU A 14 3.48 -8.05 5.89
N HIS A 15 3.76 -7.42 4.76
CA HIS A 15 2.88 -6.40 4.17
C HIS A 15 1.78 -7.03 3.33
N ASP A 16 1.93 -8.30 3.02
CA ASP A 16 0.94 -9.07 2.33
C ASP A 16 -0.01 -9.71 3.34
N VAL A 17 -1.27 -9.32 3.30
CA VAL A 17 -2.36 -9.95 4.06
C VAL A 17 -3.02 -11.07 3.26
N GLN A 18 -2.31 -11.60 2.25
CA GLN A 18 -2.83 -12.48 1.23
C GLN A 18 -3.39 -13.77 1.81
N ASP A 19 -2.79 -14.28 2.85
CA ASP A 19 -3.27 -15.50 3.48
C ASP A 19 -3.36 -15.36 5.00
N MET A 20 -4.49 -14.86 5.44
CA MET A 20 -4.80 -14.76 6.86
C MET A 20 -4.79 -16.13 7.56
N SER A 21 -5.00 -17.22 6.83
CA SER A 21 -4.90 -18.59 7.40
C SER A 21 -3.46 -18.99 7.61
N ASN A 22 -2.55 -18.54 6.75
CA ASN A 22 -1.12 -18.81 6.85
C ASN A 22 -0.37 -17.82 7.78
N LEU A 23 -0.98 -16.73 8.18
CA LEU A 23 -0.45 -15.88 9.27
C LEU A 23 -0.34 -16.61 10.61
N ASN A 24 -0.88 -17.82 10.70
CA ASN A 24 -0.67 -18.71 11.82
C ASN A 24 0.64 -19.50 11.74
N HIS A 25 1.36 -19.43 10.62
CA HIS A 25 2.66 -20.07 10.52
C HIS A 25 3.70 -19.17 11.23
N PRO A 26 4.27 -19.63 12.32
CA PRO A 26 5.31 -18.88 13.05
C PRO A 26 6.61 -18.74 12.23
N GLU A 27 6.77 -19.57 11.21
CA GLU A 27 7.96 -19.60 10.36
C GLU A 27 7.56 -19.76 8.88
N ALA A 28 8.28 -19.04 8.01
CA ALA A 28 8.13 -19.20 6.57
C ALA A 28 8.62 -20.57 6.14
N ASP A 29 7.82 -21.29 5.38
CA ASP A 29 8.24 -22.55 4.77
C ASP A 29 9.01 -22.26 3.46
N LEU A 30 10.31 -22.19 3.58
CA LEU A 30 11.20 -21.90 2.45
C LEU A 30 11.09 -22.95 1.33
N SER A 31 10.69 -24.18 1.64
CA SER A 31 10.49 -25.24 0.63
C SER A 31 9.28 -24.97 -0.27
N LYS A 32 8.35 -24.13 0.19
CA LYS A 32 7.17 -23.68 -0.54
C LYS A 32 7.32 -22.30 -1.15
N GLY A 33 8.53 -21.75 -1.19
CA GLY A 33 8.78 -20.41 -1.71
C GLY A 33 8.24 -19.29 -0.83
N GLN A 34 7.94 -19.57 0.43
CA GLN A 34 7.53 -18.55 1.40
C GLN A 34 8.76 -17.82 1.92
N TYR A 35 9.18 -16.80 1.20
CA TYR A 35 10.26 -15.93 1.63
C TYR A 35 9.70 -14.77 2.44
N GLY A 36 10.43 -14.35 3.48
CA GLY A 36 10.05 -13.19 4.25
C GLY A 36 10.03 -11.94 3.37
N CYS A 37 8.91 -11.26 3.34
CA CYS A 37 8.80 -10.00 2.60
C CYS A 37 9.42 -8.86 3.39
N VAL A 38 10.39 -8.16 2.80
CA VAL A 38 10.90 -6.89 3.34
C VAL A 38 10.07 -5.76 2.77
N GLY A 39 9.06 -5.34 3.52
CA GLY A 39 8.22 -4.23 3.08
C GLY A 39 8.88 -2.87 3.33
N HIS A 40 8.51 -1.89 2.51
CA HIS A 40 9.03 -0.51 2.58
C HIS A 40 8.68 0.22 3.89
N ALA A 41 7.58 -0.14 4.55
CA ALA A 41 7.07 0.60 5.70
C ALA A 41 8.06 0.69 6.87
N LEU A 42 8.77 -0.40 7.20
CA LEU A 42 9.78 -0.38 8.25
C LEU A 42 10.94 0.58 7.93
N HIS A 43 11.39 0.59 6.68
CA HIS A 43 12.47 1.48 6.22
C HIS A 43 12.03 2.94 6.23
N VAL A 44 10.81 3.23 5.77
CA VAL A 44 10.22 4.57 5.86
C VAL A 44 10.11 5.02 7.31
N ALA A 45 9.60 4.17 8.20
CA ALA A 45 9.50 4.49 9.62
C ALA A 45 10.86 4.79 10.25
N LYS A 46 11.89 3.97 9.97
CA LYS A 46 13.26 4.22 10.45
C LYS A 46 13.81 5.57 9.98
N LYS A 47 13.51 5.97 8.74
CA LYS A 47 13.93 7.27 8.19
C LYS A 47 13.16 8.45 8.79
N LEU A 48 11.91 8.26 9.16
CA LEU A 48 11.07 9.29 9.77
C LEU A 48 11.31 9.43 11.28
N LEU A 49 11.72 8.36 11.95
CA LEU A 49 11.85 8.34 13.41
C LEU A 49 12.70 9.49 14.00
N PRO A 50 13.82 9.92 13.38
CA PRO A 50 14.59 11.06 13.87
C PRO A 50 13.86 12.40 13.88
N PHE A 51 12.76 12.51 13.11
CA PHE A 51 11.94 13.73 13.03
C PHE A 51 10.75 13.70 13.99
N MET A 52 10.54 12.58 14.68
CA MET A 52 9.47 12.44 15.68
C MET A 52 9.88 13.03 17.03
N PRO A 53 8.93 13.53 17.82
CA PRO A 53 9.19 13.89 19.20
C PRO A 53 9.81 12.72 19.97
N ALA A 54 10.72 13.00 20.90
CA ALA A 54 11.47 11.99 21.65
C ALA A 54 10.57 11.01 22.46
N ASN A 55 9.34 11.43 22.76
CA ASN A 55 8.33 10.63 23.48
C ASN A 55 7.26 10.03 22.56
N ALA A 56 7.48 10.04 21.26
CA ALA A 56 6.57 9.46 20.25
C ALA A 56 7.24 8.32 19.49
N GLY A 57 6.45 7.43 18.99
CA GLY A 57 6.87 6.36 18.09
C GLY A 57 6.04 6.36 16.80
N ILE A 58 6.38 5.50 15.87
CA ILE A 58 5.64 5.30 14.63
C ILE A 58 4.93 3.95 14.68
N LEU A 59 3.61 3.97 14.53
CA LEU A 59 2.79 2.79 14.39
C LEU A 59 2.57 2.48 12.92
N LEU A 60 2.99 1.32 12.49
CA LEU A 60 2.77 0.81 11.13
C LEU A 60 1.48 0.00 11.11
N VAL A 61 0.61 0.30 10.14
CA VAL A 61 -0.68 -0.38 9.95
C VAL A 61 -0.67 -1.04 8.56
N PRO A 62 -0.25 -2.30 8.45
CA PRO A 62 -0.19 -2.99 7.17
C PRO A 62 -1.60 -3.34 6.68
N CYS A 63 -1.92 -2.94 5.45
CA CYS A 63 -3.17 -3.23 4.77
C CYS A 63 -2.93 -3.76 3.34
N GLY A 64 -1.67 -3.89 2.93
CA GLY A 64 -1.29 -4.36 1.60
C GLY A 64 -1.73 -5.81 1.34
N ARG A 65 -1.97 -6.10 0.07
CA ARG A 65 -2.25 -7.43 -0.43
C ARG A 65 -1.64 -7.61 -1.81
N GLY A 66 -0.86 -8.67 -1.99
CA GLY A 66 -0.30 -9.03 -3.29
C GLY A 66 -1.40 -9.37 -4.31
N ASP A 67 -1.08 -9.17 -5.57
CA ASP A 67 -1.94 -9.44 -6.73
C ASP A 67 -3.36 -8.85 -6.61
N SER A 68 -3.47 -7.64 -6.07
CA SER A 68 -4.71 -6.91 -5.88
C SER A 68 -4.77 -5.65 -6.74
N GLY A 69 -5.94 -5.33 -7.26
CA GLY A 69 -6.19 -4.14 -8.09
C GLY A 69 -7.59 -3.58 -7.88
N PHE A 70 -7.91 -2.53 -8.59
CA PHE A 70 -9.26 -1.97 -8.61
C PHE A 70 -10.18 -2.74 -9.56
N THR A 71 -9.64 -3.25 -10.65
CA THR A 71 -10.39 -3.86 -11.74
C THR A 71 -10.23 -5.36 -11.82
N ALA A 72 -9.17 -5.89 -11.22
CA ALA A 72 -8.89 -7.31 -11.12
C ALA A 72 -8.19 -7.62 -9.80
N GLY A 73 -8.32 -8.84 -9.33
CA GLY A 73 -7.66 -9.36 -8.15
C GLY A 73 -7.18 -10.79 -8.39
N ALA A 74 -6.46 -11.36 -7.43
CA ALA A 74 -6.00 -12.74 -7.51
C ALA A 74 -7.19 -13.70 -7.56
N GLU A 75 -7.39 -14.32 -8.71
CA GLU A 75 -8.33 -15.41 -8.84
C GLU A 75 -7.68 -16.67 -8.25
N GLY A 76 -8.39 -17.33 -7.34
CA GLY A 76 -7.95 -18.61 -6.78
C GLY A 76 -6.95 -18.56 -5.62
N ALA A 77 -6.53 -17.40 -5.18
CA ALA A 77 -5.73 -17.26 -3.94
C ALA A 77 -6.56 -17.56 -2.68
N PHE A 78 -7.86 -17.75 -2.83
CA PHE A 78 -8.80 -18.06 -1.77
C PHE A 78 -9.62 -19.29 -2.13
N ASN A 79 -9.76 -20.17 -1.19
CA ASN A 79 -10.68 -21.29 -1.28
C ASN A 79 -11.92 -21.03 -0.41
N GLU A 80 -12.98 -21.79 -0.65
CA GLU A 80 -14.22 -21.67 0.12
C GLU A 80 -14.01 -21.88 1.64
N ALA A 81 -13.01 -22.68 2.03
CA ALA A 81 -12.69 -22.90 3.43
C ALA A 81 -12.16 -21.65 4.15
N SER A 82 -11.56 -20.72 3.42
CA SER A 82 -11.14 -19.41 3.97
C SER A 82 -12.24 -18.35 3.95
N GLY A 83 -13.39 -18.63 3.31
CA GLY A 83 -14.47 -17.68 3.13
C GLY A 83 -14.15 -16.53 2.18
N ALA A 84 -13.02 -16.56 1.50
CA ALA A 84 -12.61 -15.51 0.59
C ALA A 84 -13.03 -15.80 -0.85
N THR A 85 -13.34 -14.77 -1.61
CA THR A 85 -13.74 -14.82 -3.02
C THR A 85 -12.78 -13.98 -3.87
N ALA A 86 -12.86 -14.08 -5.19
CA ALA A 86 -12.10 -13.21 -6.09
C ALA A 86 -12.31 -11.71 -5.78
N GLY A 87 -13.52 -11.32 -5.35
CA GLY A 87 -13.83 -9.97 -4.89
C GLY A 87 -13.09 -9.55 -3.61
N SER A 88 -12.60 -10.50 -2.81
CA SER A 88 -11.90 -10.21 -1.55
C SER A 88 -10.51 -9.57 -1.78
N SER A 89 -9.96 -9.66 -2.98
CA SER A 89 -8.68 -9.06 -3.37
C SER A 89 -8.83 -7.74 -4.14
N LEU A 90 -10.01 -7.14 -4.14
CA LEU A 90 -10.25 -5.88 -4.84
C LEU A 90 -10.12 -4.68 -3.90
N TRP A 91 -9.46 -3.65 -4.44
CA TRP A 91 -9.47 -2.28 -3.94
C TRP A 91 -10.63 -1.48 -4.53
N GLY A 92 -10.94 -0.38 -3.90
CA GLY A 92 -11.96 0.59 -4.34
C GLY A 92 -12.95 0.90 -3.24
N ALA A 93 -13.74 1.94 -3.45
CA ALA A 93 -14.84 2.30 -2.58
C ALA A 93 -15.76 1.08 -2.35
N ASP A 94 -16.08 0.80 -1.10
CA ASP A 94 -16.93 -0.33 -0.68
C ASP A 94 -16.39 -1.74 -1.03
N LYS A 95 -15.10 -1.87 -1.31
CA LYS A 95 -14.46 -3.16 -1.54
C LYS A 95 -13.80 -3.70 -0.26
N PRO A 96 -13.61 -5.03 -0.16
CA PRO A 96 -13.09 -5.65 1.06
C PRO A 96 -11.76 -5.08 1.56
N LEU A 97 -10.79 -4.84 0.67
CA LEU A 97 -9.49 -4.29 1.08
C LEU A 97 -9.59 -2.83 1.55
N TYR A 98 -10.51 -2.06 0.99
CA TYR A 98 -10.80 -0.72 1.46
C TYR A 98 -11.42 -0.74 2.87
N HIS A 99 -12.39 -1.63 3.12
CA HIS A 99 -12.97 -1.77 4.45
C HIS A 99 -11.92 -2.19 5.49
N ASP A 100 -10.98 -3.04 5.10
CA ASP A 100 -9.85 -3.41 5.94
C ASP A 100 -8.96 -2.20 6.25
N LEU A 101 -8.63 -1.38 5.26
CA LEU A 101 -7.86 -0.15 5.44
C LEU A 101 -8.53 0.79 6.44
N VAL A 102 -9.82 1.07 6.28
CA VAL A 102 -10.58 1.97 7.18
C VAL A 102 -10.67 1.38 8.59
N SER A 103 -11.06 0.11 8.72
CA SER A 103 -11.25 -0.53 10.02
C SER A 103 -9.95 -0.60 10.83
N ARG A 104 -8.83 -0.95 10.19
CA ARG A 104 -7.50 -1.01 10.83
C ARG A 104 -6.99 0.38 11.20
N THR A 105 -7.19 1.37 10.34
CA THR A 105 -6.85 2.77 10.65
C THR A 105 -7.62 3.23 11.89
N ARG A 106 -8.94 3.02 11.93
CA ARG A 106 -9.74 3.35 13.10
C ARG A 106 -9.31 2.61 14.36
N ALA A 107 -9.02 1.33 14.24
CA ALA A 107 -8.53 0.53 15.37
C ALA A 107 -7.20 1.09 15.92
N ALA A 108 -6.28 1.49 15.04
CA ALA A 108 -5.02 2.10 15.43
C ALA A 108 -5.22 3.45 16.13
N LEU A 109 -6.10 4.31 15.62
CA LEU A 109 -6.40 5.60 16.24
C LEU A 109 -7.07 5.44 17.61
N LYS A 110 -7.98 4.49 17.75
CA LYS A 110 -8.65 4.19 19.02
C LYS A 110 -7.74 3.67 20.13
N LYS A 111 -6.57 3.10 19.79
CA LYS A 111 -5.62 2.62 20.82
C LYS A 111 -5.11 3.74 21.74
N ASN A 112 -5.00 4.96 21.23
CA ASN A 112 -4.61 6.11 22.01
C ASN A 112 -5.18 7.39 21.35
N PRO A 113 -5.88 8.27 22.10
CA PRO A 113 -6.41 9.51 21.55
C PRO A 113 -5.32 10.50 21.07
N LYS A 114 -4.06 10.26 21.44
CA LYS A 114 -2.90 11.02 20.93
C LYS A 114 -2.30 10.45 19.66
N ASN A 115 -2.78 9.31 19.18
CA ASN A 115 -2.33 8.78 17.90
C ASN A 115 -2.79 9.69 16.77
N VAL A 116 -1.90 9.92 15.83
CA VAL A 116 -2.15 10.77 14.67
C VAL A 116 -1.87 9.98 13.41
N LEU A 117 -2.84 9.94 12.49
CA LEU A 117 -2.65 9.41 11.15
C LEU A 117 -1.75 10.37 10.35
N LEU A 118 -0.52 9.94 10.10
CA LEU A 118 0.50 10.77 9.43
C LEU A 118 0.35 10.73 7.92
N SER A 119 0.17 9.56 7.35
CA SER A 119 0.08 9.36 5.89
C SER A 119 -0.49 7.99 5.55
N VAL A 120 -0.93 7.85 4.30
CA VAL A 120 -1.15 6.56 3.65
C VAL A 120 -0.05 6.35 2.62
N ILE A 121 0.68 5.24 2.72
CA ILE A 121 1.66 4.84 1.71
C ILE A 121 0.99 3.85 0.79
N TRP A 122 0.89 4.23 -0.48
CA TRP A 122 0.17 3.50 -1.51
C TRP A 122 1.13 2.91 -2.53
N MET A 123 1.24 1.59 -2.55
CA MET A 123 2.10 0.85 -3.48
C MET A 123 1.22 -0.20 -4.17
N GLN A 124 0.60 0.20 -5.26
CA GLN A 124 -0.31 -0.66 -6.03
C GLN A 124 -0.50 -0.11 -7.44
N GLY A 125 -0.69 -1.00 -8.42
CA GLY A 125 -0.95 -0.62 -9.81
C GLY A 125 -0.70 -1.76 -10.79
N GLU A 126 0.20 -2.67 -10.50
CA GLU A 126 0.69 -3.73 -11.39
C GLU A 126 -0.46 -4.61 -11.90
N LYS A 127 -1.39 -4.96 -11.02
CA LYS A 127 -2.54 -5.79 -11.40
C LYS A 127 -3.45 -5.07 -12.40
N ASP A 128 -3.69 -3.77 -12.21
CA ASP A 128 -4.48 -2.99 -13.14
C ASP A 128 -3.74 -2.72 -14.46
N VAL A 129 -2.41 -2.54 -14.41
CA VAL A 129 -1.55 -2.45 -15.60
C VAL A 129 -1.70 -3.69 -16.48
N SER A 130 -1.71 -4.88 -15.88
CA SER A 130 -1.78 -6.15 -16.63
C SER A 130 -3.21 -6.58 -16.99
N SER A 131 -4.23 -6.05 -16.33
CA SER A 131 -5.62 -6.51 -16.50
C SER A 131 -6.32 -6.05 -17.77
N GLY A 132 -5.73 -5.09 -18.50
CA GLY A 132 -6.37 -4.46 -19.66
C GLY A 132 -7.40 -3.38 -19.35
N ARG A 133 -7.70 -3.14 -18.06
CA ARG A 133 -8.67 -2.12 -17.61
C ARG A 133 -8.00 -0.95 -16.87
N HIS A 134 -6.73 -0.73 -17.14
CA HIS A 134 -5.88 0.30 -16.51
C HIS A 134 -6.44 1.73 -16.66
N ALA A 135 -7.24 2.01 -17.68
CA ALA A 135 -7.85 3.33 -17.87
C ALA A 135 -8.82 3.74 -16.75
N GLU A 136 -9.40 2.77 -16.03
CA GLU A 136 -10.35 3.03 -14.95
C GLU A 136 -9.64 3.32 -13.61
N HIS A 137 -8.38 2.91 -13.48
CA HIS A 137 -7.62 2.92 -12.22
C HIS A 137 -7.66 4.28 -11.50
N ASN A 138 -7.34 5.36 -12.22
CA ASN A 138 -7.25 6.69 -11.60
C ASN A 138 -8.58 7.19 -11.05
N ALA A 139 -9.66 6.97 -11.76
CA ALA A 139 -10.99 7.37 -11.30
C ALA A 139 -11.39 6.60 -10.04
N LEU A 140 -11.14 5.28 -10.03
CA LEU A 140 -11.43 4.40 -8.90
C LEU A 140 -10.55 4.72 -7.68
N PHE A 141 -9.26 5.00 -7.90
CA PHE A 141 -8.35 5.44 -6.86
C PHE A 141 -8.81 6.76 -6.21
N LEU A 142 -9.13 7.77 -7.01
CA LEU A 142 -9.61 9.07 -6.49
C LEU A 142 -10.93 8.94 -5.75
N ALA A 143 -11.85 8.13 -6.24
CA ALA A 143 -13.11 7.84 -5.54
C ALA A 143 -12.83 7.21 -4.17
N MET A 144 -11.93 6.24 -4.10
CA MET A 144 -11.54 5.58 -2.85
C MET A 144 -10.88 6.56 -1.86
N VAL A 145 -9.96 7.41 -2.33
CA VAL A 145 -9.32 8.44 -1.49
C VAL A 145 -10.34 9.41 -0.91
N ASN A 146 -11.29 9.86 -1.72
CA ASN A 146 -12.35 10.77 -1.29
C ASN A 146 -13.28 10.10 -0.27
N GLN A 147 -13.65 8.85 -0.48
CA GLN A 147 -14.47 8.10 0.47
C GLN A 147 -13.72 7.89 1.79
N PHE A 148 -12.44 7.52 1.77
CA PHE A 148 -11.59 7.40 2.96
C PHE A 148 -11.58 8.67 3.79
N ARG A 149 -11.42 9.82 3.15
CA ARG A 149 -11.45 11.13 3.82
C ARG A 149 -12.80 11.45 4.44
N THR A 150 -13.87 11.11 3.74
CA THR A 150 -15.24 11.30 4.23
C THR A 150 -15.53 10.41 5.42
N GLU A 151 -15.19 9.14 5.35
CA GLU A 151 -15.44 8.17 6.41
C GLU A 151 -14.63 8.44 7.68
N LEU A 152 -13.46 9.04 7.59
CA LEU A 152 -12.64 9.40 8.75
C LEU A 152 -12.91 10.83 9.26
N ALA A 153 -13.93 11.52 8.77
CA ALA A 153 -14.22 12.91 9.17
C ALA A 153 -14.50 13.06 10.69
N ASP A 154 -15.06 12.05 11.32
CA ASP A 154 -15.32 12.01 12.77
C ASP A 154 -14.07 11.85 13.63
N VAL A 155 -12.92 11.47 13.04
CA VAL A 155 -11.62 11.37 13.69
C VAL A 155 -10.60 12.35 13.10
N ALA A 156 -11.05 13.40 12.44
CA ALA A 156 -10.20 14.38 11.76
C ALA A 156 -9.16 15.01 12.69
N GLU A 157 -9.47 15.22 13.96
CA GLU A 157 -8.52 15.75 14.95
C GLU A 157 -7.31 14.82 15.17
N GLN A 158 -7.46 13.54 14.89
CA GLN A 158 -6.37 12.55 14.91
C GLN A 158 -5.70 12.38 13.53
N CYS A 159 -5.92 13.29 12.61
CA CYS A 159 -5.22 13.35 11.33
C CYS A 159 -4.15 14.44 11.36
N THR A 160 -3.04 14.23 10.65
CA THR A 160 -2.03 15.27 10.50
C THR A 160 -2.68 16.56 9.96
N GLY A 161 -2.32 17.70 10.52
CA GLY A 161 -2.94 18.98 10.17
C GLY A 161 -4.40 19.15 10.62
N GLY A 162 -4.96 18.22 11.41
CA GLY A 162 -6.31 18.31 11.99
C GLY A 162 -7.47 18.11 11.01
N THR A 163 -7.20 17.64 9.79
CA THR A 163 -8.22 17.34 8.79
C THR A 163 -7.88 16.08 8.01
N THR A 164 -8.89 15.36 7.55
CA THR A 164 -8.67 14.17 6.71
C THR A 164 -8.07 14.52 5.35
N ALA A 165 -8.33 15.71 4.83
CA ALA A 165 -7.75 16.21 3.58
C ALA A 165 -6.24 16.50 3.70
N SER A 166 -5.76 16.78 4.91
CA SER A 166 -4.35 17.03 5.18
C SER A 166 -3.50 15.75 5.22
N VAL A 167 -4.13 14.57 5.29
CA VAL A 167 -3.41 13.29 5.26
C VAL A 167 -2.86 13.04 3.85
N PRO A 168 -1.53 13.03 3.67
CA PRO A 168 -0.95 12.78 2.36
C PRO A 168 -1.07 11.31 1.96
N TRP A 169 -1.36 11.08 0.69
CA TRP A 169 -1.24 9.79 0.02
C TRP A 169 0.07 9.79 -0.76
N ILE A 170 0.99 8.94 -0.33
CA ILE A 170 2.32 8.80 -0.94
C ILE A 170 2.25 7.60 -1.86
N CYS A 171 2.13 7.87 -3.15
CA CYS A 171 2.00 6.85 -4.19
C CYS A 171 3.38 6.52 -4.75
N GLY A 172 3.85 5.31 -4.50
CA GLY A 172 5.11 4.84 -5.04
C GLY A 172 5.01 4.36 -6.48
N ASP A 173 6.14 4.35 -7.14
CA ASP A 173 6.34 3.78 -8.47
C ASP A 173 6.43 2.24 -8.39
N THR A 174 6.57 1.59 -9.54
CA THR A 174 6.78 0.15 -9.66
C THR A 174 8.12 -0.17 -10.33
N THR A 175 8.42 -1.47 -10.51
CA THR A 175 9.67 -1.94 -11.09
C THR A 175 9.76 -1.66 -12.60
N TYR A 176 10.97 -1.73 -13.14
CA TYR A 176 11.22 -1.53 -14.57
C TYR A 176 10.48 -2.51 -15.46
N TYR A 177 10.30 -3.74 -15.00
CA TYR A 177 9.52 -4.75 -15.72
C TYR A 177 8.16 -4.21 -16.17
N TRP A 178 7.40 -3.63 -15.25
CA TRP A 178 6.06 -3.09 -15.53
C TRP A 178 6.11 -1.84 -16.40
N LYS A 179 7.09 -0.98 -16.15
CA LYS A 179 7.27 0.29 -16.85
C LYS A 179 7.63 0.10 -18.31
N GLU A 180 8.53 -0.81 -18.61
CA GLU A 180 9.00 -1.04 -19.99
C GLU A 180 8.06 -1.96 -20.77
N ARG A 181 7.61 -3.02 -20.13
CA ARG A 181 6.77 -4.03 -20.79
C ARG A 181 5.35 -3.55 -21.08
N TYR A 182 4.85 -2.64 -20.26
CA TYR A 182 3.48 -2.13 -20.32
C TYR A 182 3.44 -0.60 -20.36
N ALA A 183 4.25 0.03 -21.18
CA ALA A 183 4.46 1.50 -21.15
C ALA A 183 3.18 2.34 -21.15
N ALA A 184 2.22 2.08 -22.01
CA ALA A 184 0.96 2.82 -22.05
C ALA A 184 0.05 2.54 -20.85
N PRO A 185 -0.20 1.28 -20.42
CA PRO A 185 -0.89 0.99 -19.17
C PRO A 185 -0.17 1.55 -17.93
N TYR A 186 1.14 1.47 -17.88
CA TYR A 186 1.94 2.08 -16.82
C TYR A 186 1.67 3.59 -16.71
N GLU A 187 1.74 4.33 -17.81
CA GLU A 187 1.48 5.78 -17.78
C GLU A 187 0.03 6.09 -17.40
N ALA A 188 -0.93 5.26 -17.80
CA ALA A 188 -2.32 5.43 -17.40
C ALA A 188 -2.52 5.28 -15.88
N VAL A 189 -1.82 4.35 -15.24
CA VAL A 189 -1.91 4.07 -13.80
C VAL A 189 -1.00 5.00 -13.00
N TYR A 190 0.32 4.89 -13.17
CA TYR A 190 1.31 5.59 -12.36
C TYR A 190 1.46 7.07 -12.76
N GLY A 191 1.36 7.39 -14.06
CA GLY A 191 1.26 8.76 -14.53
C GLY A 191 0.05 9.49 -13.96
N GLY A 192 -1.01 8.75 -13.70
CA GLY A 192 -2.21 9.26 -13.06
C GLY A 192 -2.05 9.75 -11.62
N TYR A 193 -1.03 9.32 -10.90
CA TYR A 193 -0.72 9.87 -9.56
C TYR A 193 -0.01 11.23 -9.63
N LYS A 194 0.62 11.56 -10.76
CA LYS A 194 1.37 12.81 -10.95
C LYS A 194 0.45 14.03 -10.97
N GLY A 195 0.99 15.19 -10.57
CA GLY A 195 0.28 16.46 -10.67
C GLY A 195 -0.90 16.65 -9.70
N LYS A 196 -1.04 15.80 -8.68
CA LYS A 196 -2.17 15.83 -7.74
C LYS A 196 -1.81 16.40 -6.35
N ALA A 197 -0.71 17.15 -6.25
CA ALA A 197 -0.27 17.73 -4.97
C ALA A 197 -1.33 18.63 -4.31
N ALA A 198 -2.14 19.34 -5.08
CA ALA A 198 -3.26 20.14 -4.58
C ALA A 198 -4.34 19.28 -3.86
N GLN A 199 -4.39 17.99 -4.16
CA GLN A 199 -5.26 17.01 -3.49
C GLN A 199 -4.51 16.23 -2.39
N ASN A 200 -3.29 16.66 -2.07
CA ASN A 200 -2.40 15.96 -1.13
C ASN A 200 -2.15 14.49 -1.51
N ILE A 201 -1.93 14.27 -2.80
CA ILE A 201 -1.52 13.00 -3.39
C ILE A 201 -0.18 13.25 -4.10
N HIS A 202 0.82 12.49 -3.71
CA HIS A 202 2.20 12.70 -4.12
C HIS A 202 2.76 11.42 -4.75
N PHE A 203 3.27 11.54 -5.97
CA PHE A 203 3.95 10.43 -6.65
C PHE A 203 5.45 10.44 -6.29
N VAL A 204 5.96 9.28 -5.93
CA VAL A 204 7.39 9.08 -5.63
C VAL A 204 7.95 8.07 -6.62
N PRO A 205 8.76 8.50 -7.59
CA PRO A 205 9.41 7.60 -8.52
C PRO A 205 10.45 6.75 -7.79
N LEU A 206 10.63 5.51 -8.22
CA LEU A 206 11.72 4.66 -7.77
C LEU A 206 12.98 4.90 -8.59
N MET A 207 14.14 4.65 -7.98
CA MET A 207 15.44 4.65 -8.64
C MET A 207 15.70 5.95 -9.41
N THR A 208 15.67 7.06 -8.68
CA THR A 208 16.01 8.37 -9.24
C THR A 208 17.45 8.73 -8.93
N ASP A 209 18.15 9.33 -9.89
CA ASP A 209 19.41 10.00 -9.66
C ASP A 209 19.22 11.31 -8.84
N GLU A 210 20.29 12.03 -8.60
CA GLU A 210 20.29 13.30 -7.88
C GLU A 210 19.45 14.40 -8.55
N HIS A 211 19.12 14.25 -9.84
CA HIS A 211 18.27 15.15 -10.62
C HIS A 211 16.81 14.69 -10.65
N GLY A 212 16.45 13.63 -9.97
CA GLY A 212 15.10 13.07 -9.96
C GLY A 212 14.75 12.27 -11.22
N VAL A 213 15.75 11.88 -12.01
CA VAL A 213 15.57 11.01 -13.17
C VAL A 213 15.65 9.55 -12.73
N ASN A 214 14.68 8.77 -13.14
CA ASN A 214 14.65 7.35 -12.84
C ASN A 214 15.63 6.59 -13.78
N VAL A 215 16.80 6.29 -13.28
CA VAL A 215 17.88 5.64 -14.02
C VAL A 215 18.16 4.27 -13.41
N PRO A 216 18.07 3.17 -14.19
CA PRO A 216 18.47 1.86 -13.70
C PRO A 216 20.01 1.81 -13.55
N THR A 217 20.47 1.17 -12.52
CA THR A 217 21.91 0.97 -12.27
C THR A 217 22.46 -0.31 -12.89
N ASN A 218 21.58 -1.21 -13.34
CA ASN A 218 21.91 -2.45 -14.03
C ASN A 218 20.79 -2.81 -15.03
N GLU A 219 21.01 -3.89 -15.79
CA GLU A 219 20.05 -4.35 -16.79
C GLU A 219 18.67 -4.62 -16.16
N PRO A 220 17.58 -4.24 -16.85
CA PRO A 220 16.24 -4.58 -16.41
C PRO A 220 16.08 -6.08 -16.24
N SER A 221 15.46 -6.49 -15.15
CA SER A 221 15.13 -7.90 -14.92
C SER A 221 13.88 -8.31 -15.68
N GLU A 222 13.85 -9.54 -16.17
CA GLU A 222 12.63 -10.18 -16.66
C GLU A 222 11.68 -10.56 -15.52
N ASP A 223 12.16 -10.56 -14.28
CA ASP A 223 11.36 -10.81 -13.09
C ASP A 223 10.64 -9.52 -12.69
N PRO A 224 9.29 -9.56 -12.58
CA PRO A 224 8.48 -8.39 -12.23
C PRO A 224 8.75 -7.84 -10.83
N ASP A 225 9.33 -8.65 -9.95
CA ASP A 225 9.54 -8.32 -8.54
C ASP A 225 10.95 -7.81 -8.25
N ILE A 226 11.85 -7.83 -9.24
CA ILE A 226 13.22 -7.36 -9.07
C ILE A 226 13.36 -5.90 -9.49
N ILE A 227 13.80 -5.09 -8.55
CA ILE A 227 14.25 -3.72 -8.80
C ILE A 227 15.75 -3.78 -9.03
N PRO A 228 16.27 -3.38 -10.20
CA PRO A 228 17.71 -3.29 -10.43
C PRO A 228 18.37 -2.38 -9.39
N ALA A 229 19.51 -2.81 -8.89
CA ALA A 229 20.26 -2.06 -7.87
C ALA A 229 21.04 -0.89 -8.44
#